data_6acfab6b5e86ffea75d7f103cf41ca01
#
_entry.id   6acfab6b5e86ffea75d7f103cf41ca01
#
_cell.length_a   1.000
_cell.length_b   1.000
_cell.length_c   1.000
_cell.angle_alpha   90.00
_cell.angle_beta   90.00
_cell.angle_gamma   90.00
#
_symmetry.space_group_name_H-M   'P 1'
#
loop_
_entity.id
_entity.type
_entity.pdbx_description
1 polymer ?
#
loop_
_entity_poly.entity_id
_entity_poly.type
_entity_poly.pdbx_seq_one_letter_code
_entity_poly.pdbx_strand_id
1 'polypeptide(L)'
;MSYFRFLSNLWQNLITGWALVGGFILIMIVCINVFSIIGGIFLIPLQGDFELTQMGIAVAVFCFLPYCQLYKHNISAEIFTSRANIKTQLLLSIVASFVAFLFSILLVWRMYEGMSDQRAYNYTSTILQFPIWIAFLPIIFSLCLLAIASLITLKQ
;
A
#
# COMPACT_ATOMS: atom_id res chain seq x y z
N MET A 1 30.48 -2.33 -6.87
CA MET A 1 29.45 -1.62 -7.68
C MET A 1 28.40 -2.55 -8.30
N SER A 2 28.75 -3.76 -8.71
CA SER A 2 27.82 -4.77 -9.31
C SER A 2 26.77 -5.31 -8.31
N TYR A 3 27.15 -5.63 -7.09
CA TYR A 3 26.24 -6.17 -6.05
C TYR A 3 25.10 -5.21 -5.68
N PHE A 4 25.38 -3.92 -5.63
CA PHE A 4 24.35 -2.92 -5.27
C PHE A 4 23.28 -2.75 -6.36
N ARG A 5 23.69 -2.82 -7.63
CA ARG A 5 22.75 -2.81 -8.77
C ARG A 5 21.88 -4.07 -8.81
N PHE A 6 22.46 -5.22 -8.49
CA PHE A 6 21.71 -6.48 -8.43
C PHE A 6 20.66 -6.47 -7.33
N LEU A 7 21.04 -6.02 -6.12
CA LEU A 7 20.08 -5.88 -5.01
C LEU A 7 18.97 -4.87 -5.32
N SER A 8 19.30 -3.71 -5.91
CA SER A 8 18.28 -2.72 -6.25
C SER A 8 17.28 -3.24 -7.29
N ASN A 9 17.74 -3.98 -8.29
CA ASN A 9 16.85 -4.59 -9.29
C ASN A 9 15.93 -5.66 -8.68
N LEU A 10 16.43 -6.44 -7.74
CA LEU A 10 15.64 -7.46 -7.06
C LEU A 10 14.53 -6.84 -6.23
N TRP A 11 14.83 -5.77 -5.48
CA TRP A 11 13.82 -5.02 -4.72
C TRP A 11 12.82 -4.31 -5.63
N GLN A 12 13.26 -3.76 -6.76
CA GLN A 12 12.37 -3.14 -7.75
C GLN A 12 11.38 -4.15 -8.31
N ASN A 13 11.84 -5.35 -8.70
CA ASN A 13 10.97 -6.39 -9.21
C ASN A 13 9.98 -6.88 -8.15
N LEU A 14 10.41 -6.99 -6.90
CA LEU A 14 9.56 -7.40 -5.79
C LEU A 14 8.46 -6.36 -5.51
N ILE A 15 8.83 -5.08 -5.47
CA ILE A 15 7.88 -3.96 -5.27
C ILE A 15 6.87 -3.89 -6.43
N THR A 16 7.34 -4.05 -7.68
CA THR A 16 6.47 -4.06 -8.86
C THR A 16 5.51 -5.26 -8.83
N GLY A 17 6.02 -6.45 -8.50
CA GLY A 17 5.19 -7.64 -8.32
C GLY A 17 4.14 -7.47 -7.23
N TRP A 18 4.51 -6.83 -6.11
CA TRP A 18 3.58 -6.55 -5.02
C TRP A 18 2.49 -5.56 -5.42
N ALA A 19 2.82 -4.53 -6.21
CA ALA A 19 1.84 -3.61 -6.77
C ALA A 19 0.85 -4.31 -7.72
N LEU A 20 1.33 -5.29 -8.51
CA LEU A 20 0.44 -6.11 -9.36
C LEU A 20 -0.54 -6.94 -8.52
N VAL A 21 -0.12 -7.47 -7.37
CA VAL A 21 -1.03 -8.14 -6.42
C VAL A 21 -2.10 -7.16 -5.94
N GLY A 22 -1.75 -5.92 -5.60
CA GLY A 22 -2.71 -4.86 -5.27
C GLY A 22 -3.71 -4.60 -6.40
N GLY A 23 -3.24 -4.54 -7.65
CA GLY A 23 -4.09 -4.40 -8.84
C GLY A 23 -5.05 -5.59 -9.01
N PHE A 24 -4.57 -6.81 -8.79
CA PHE A 24 -5.41 -7.99 -8.84
C PHE A 24 -6.51 -7.98 -7.76
N ILE A 25 -6.17 -7.56 -6.54
CA ILE A 25 -7.15 -7.38 -5.45
C ILE A 25 -8.24 -6.39 -5.88
N LEU A 26 -7.90 -5.26 -6.50
CA LEU A 26 -8.89 -4.30 -6.98
C LEU A 26 -9.83 -4.90 -8.02
N ILE A 27 -9.30 -5.66 -8.98
CA ILE A 27 -10.12 -6.35 -9.99
C ILE A 27 -11.09 -7.32 -9.30
N MET A 28 -10.63 -8.11 -8.34
CA MET A 28 -11.47 -9.01 -7.57
C MET A 28 -12.59 -8.27 -6.82
N ILE A 29 -12.29 -7.13 -6.21
CA ILE A 29 -13.28 -6.29 -5.52
C ILE A 29 -14.34 -5.79 -6.50
N VAL A 30 -13.92 -5.31 -7.69
CA VAL A 30 -14.86 -4.86 -8.73
C VAL A 30 -15.77 -6.00 -9.16
N CYS A 31 -15.23 -7.20 -9.39
CA CYS A 31 -16.02 -8.38 -9.72
C CYS A 31 -17.04 -8.72 -8.61
N ILE A 32 -16.61 -8.73 -7.34
CA ILE A 32 -17.50 -8.99 -6.21
C ILE A 32 -18.66 -7.98 -6.18
N ASN A 33 -18.36 -6.68 -6.34
CA ASN A 33 -19.40 -5.64 -6.34
C ASN A 33 -20.35 -5.79 -7.53
N VAL A 34 -19.87 -6.12 -8.73
CA VAL A 34 -20.71 -6.38 -9.89
C VAL A 34 -21.63 -7.58 -9.63
N PHE A 35 -21.09 -8.68 -9.09
CA PHE A 35 -21.90 -9.84 -8.73
C PHE A 35 -22.93 -9.54 -7.64
N SER A 36 -22.57 -8.71 -6.66
CA SER A 36 -23.50 -8.27 -5.60
C SER A 36 -24.66 -7.46 -6.17
N ILE A 37 -24.39 -6.52 -7.09
CA ILE A 37 -25.43 -5.72 -7.76
C ILE A 37 -26.37 -6.61 -8.59
N ILE A 38 -25.80 -7.52 -9.39
CA ILE A 38 -26.60 -8.45 -10.19
C ILE A 38 -27.44 -9.37 -9.30
N GLY A 39 -26.84 -9.91 -8.22
CA GLY A 39 -27.52 -10.73 -7.24
C GLY A 39 -28.67 -9.98 -6.55
N GLY A 40 -28.51 -8.69 -6.29
CA GLY A 40 -29.57 -7.83 -5.75
C GLY A 40 -30.78 -7.72 -6.67
N ILE A 41 -30.58 -7.71 -7.99
CA ILE A 41 -31.71 -7.73 -8.97
C ILE A 41 -32.50 -9.03 -8.88
N PHE A 42 -31.82 -10.14 -8.61
CA PHE A 42 -32.45 -11.46 -8.44
C PHE A 42 -32.89 -11.77 -7.00
N LEU A 43 -32.91 -10.76 -6.10
CA LEU A 43 -33.22 -10.88 -4.67
C LEU A 43 -32.31 -11.85 -3.88
N ILE A 44 -31.08 -12.06 -4.37
CA ILE A 44 -30.04 -12.86 -3.73
C ILE A 44 -28.75 -12.00 -3.64
N PRO A 45 -28.74 -10.91 -2.84
CA PRO A 45 -27.55 -10.09 -2.70
C PRO A 45 -26.45 -10.84 -1.95
N LEU A 46 -25.19 -10.57 -2.33
CA LEU A 46 -24.03 -11.08 -1.60
C LEU A 46 -23.93 -10.37 -0.25
N GLN A 47 -24.11 -11.13 0.83
CA GLN A 47 -23.96 -10.57 2.18
C GLN A 47 -22.45 -10.38 2.48
N GLY A 48 -22.07 -9.16 2.98
CA GLY A 48 -20.71 -8.86 3.37
C GLY A 48 -19.82 -8.31 2.25
N ASP A 49 -20.38 -7.99 1.08
CA ASP A 49 -19.67 -7.34 -0.04
C ASP A 49 -19.04 -6.01 0.37
N PHE A 50 -19.73 -5.24 1.20
CA PHE A 50 -19.23 -3.98 1.75
C PHE A 50 -17.97 -4.18 2.62
N GLU A 51 -17.97 -5.19 3.49
CA GLU A 51 -16.83 -5.49 4.37
C GLU A 51 -15.60 -5.94 3.55
N LEU A 52 -15.82 -6.83 2.56
CA LEU A 52 -14.76 -7.27 1.65
C LEU A 52 -14.19 -6.11 0.84
N THR A 53 -15.05 -5.23 0.35
CA THR A 53 -14.65 -4.05 -0.40
C THR A 53 -13.82 -3.12 0.47
N GLN A 54 -14.26 -2.83 1.69
CA GLN A 54 -13.54 -1.93 2.61
C GLN A 54 -12.15 -2.47 2.96
N MET A 55 -12.04 -3.74 3.34
CA MET A 55 -10.76 -4.37 3.68
C MET A 55 -9.85 -4.49 2.45
N GLY A 56 -10.40 -4.92 1.33
CA GLY A 56 -9.64 -5.13 0.11
C GLY A 56 -9.10 -3.83 -0.48
N ILE A 57 -9.89 -2.74 -0.49
CA ILE A 57 -9.40 -1.41 -0.93
C ILE A 57 -8.28 -0.94 0.00
N ALA A 58 -8.43 -1.09 1.33
CA ALA A 58 -7.37 -0.72 2.25
C ALA A 58 -6.05 -1.44 1.92
N VAL A 59 -6.09 -2.78 1.77
CA VAL A 59 -4.91 -3.57 1.41
C VAL A 59 -4.33 -3.13 0.07
N ALA A 60 -5.18 -2.98 -0.97
CA ALA A 60 -4.72 -2.60 -2.31
C ALA A 60 -4.03 -1.24 -2.34
N VAL A 61 -4.57 -0.23 -1.65
CA VAL A 61 -3.95 1.11 -1.54
C VAL A 61 -2.55 1.01 -0.95
N PHE A 62 -2.39 0.26 0.14
CA PHE A 62 -1.08 0.08 0.75
C PHE A 62 -0.10 -0.69 -0.15
N CYS A 63 -0.58 -1.63 -0.98
CA CYS A 63 0.27 -2.33 -1.96
C CYS A 63 0.87 -1.40 -3.02
N PHE A 64 0.19 -0.30 -3.37
CA PHE A 64 0.70 0.65 -4.37
C PHE A 64 1.70 1.66 -3.79
N LEU A 65 1.68 1.95 -2.49
CA LEU A 65 2.55 2.97 -1.89
C LEU A 65 4.04 2.76 -2.16
N PRO A 66 4.63 1.55 -1.99
CA PRO A 66 6.04 1.32 -2.29
C PRO A 66 6.38 1.58 -3.75
N TYR A 67 5.48 1.23 -4.67
CA TYR A 67 5.66 1.44 -6.10
C TYR A 67 5.67 2.94 -6.44
N CYS A 68 4.70 3.70 -5.93
CA CYS A 68 4.63 5.15 -6.13
C CYS A 68 5.88 5.85 -5.60
N GLN A 69 6.41 5.43 -4.45
CA GLN A 69 7.63 5.98 -3.87
C GLN A 69 8.86 5.67 -4.72
N LEU A 70 9.00 4.43 -5.19
CA LEU A 70 10.15 3.98 -5.95
C LEU A 70 10.30 4.70 -7.29
N TYR A 71 9.18 4.89 -8.00
CA TYR A 71 9.16 5.54 -9.32
C TYR A 71 8.92 7.05 -9.26
N LYS A 72 8.95 7.64 -8.06
CA LYS A 72 8.75 9.08 -7.82
C LYS A 72 7.45 9.62 -8.42
N HIS A 73 6.43 8.77 -8.55
CA HIS A 73 5.10 9.16 -9.04
C HIS A 73 4.28 10.00 -8.03
N ASN A 74 4.97 10.69 -7.12
CA ASN A 74 4.36 11.67 -6.23
C ASN A 74 4.10 12.97 -7.01
N ILE A 75 3.09 12.95 -7.86
CA ILE A 75 2.69 14.00 -8.81
C ILE A 75 2.62 15.39 -8.15
N SER A 76 2.20 15.45 -6.90
CA SER A 76 2.10 16.71 -6.16
C SER A 76 3.44 17.44 -6.02
N ALA A 77 4.53 16.73 -5.85
CA ALA A 77 5.86 17.33 -5.74
C ALA A 77 6.34 17.88 -7.10
N GLU A 78 6.07 17.17 -8.20
CA GLU A 78 6.52 17.59 -9.53
C GLU A 78 5.82 18.86 -10.03
N ILE A 79 4.52 19.02 -9.78
CA ILE A 79 3.75 20.19 -10.20
C ILE A 79 4.27 21.47 -9.51
N PHE A 80 4.57 21.41 -8.21
CA PHE A 80 5.08 22.55 -7.46
C PHE A 80 6.55 22.85 -7.73
N THR A 81 7.33 21.84 -8.07
CA THR A 81 8.78 21.97 -8.27
C THR A 81 9.20 22.14 -9.73
N SER A 82 8.28 21.98 -10.70
CA SER A 82 8.58 22.11 -12.13
C SER A 82 9.19 23.45 -12.53
N ARG A 83 8.95 24.52 -11.77
CA ARG A 83 9.53 25.85 -11.97
C ARG A 83 10.75 26.14 -11.09
N ALA A 84 11.13 25.23 -10.22
CA ALA A 84 12.26 25.42 -9.30
C ALA A 84 13.60 25.04 -9.95
N ASN A 85 14.69 25.61 -9.45
CA ASN A 85 16.05 25.29 -9.90
C ASN A 85 16.37 23.81 -9.60
N ILE A 86 17.18 23.16 -10.44
CA ILE A 86 17.56 21.73 -10.32
C ILE A 86 18.08 21.39 -8.90
N LYS A 87 18.85 22.29 -8.27
CA LYS A 87 19.33 22.11 -6.90
C LYS A 87 18.20 22.06 -5.87
N THR A 88 17.18 22.88 -6.05
CA THR A 88 16.01 22.92 -5.17
C THR A 88 15.14 21.67 -5.34
N GLN A 89 15.00 21.19 -6.57
CA GLN A 89 14.28 19.93 -6.85
C GLN A 89 14.94 18.73 -6.19
N LEU A 90 16.28 18.63 -6.28
CA LEU A 90 17.05 17.57 -5.61
C LEU A 90 16.91 17.64 -4.09
N LEU A 91 17.01 18.82 -3.50
CA LEU A 91 16.87 18.99 -2.06
C LEU A 91 15.46 18.57 -1.58
N LEU A 92 14.42 19.03 -2.28
CA LEU A 92 13.03 18.65 -1.97
C LEU A 92 12.79 17.15 -2.12
N SER A 93 13.35 16.50 -3.14
CA SER A 93 13.25 15.05 -3.33
C SER A 93 13.91 14.28 -2.17
N ILE A 94 15.09 14.73 -1.69
CA ILE A 94 15.76 14.12 -0.53
C ILE A 94 14.92 14.29 0.73
N VAL A 95 14.43 15.50 1.00
CA VAL A 95 13.56 15.78 2.17
C VAL A 95 12.29 14.93 2.11
N ALA A 96 11.61 14.87 0.96
CA ALA A 96 10.41 14.06 0.78
C ALA A 96 10.66 12.56 1.03
N SER A 97 11.76 12.03 0.50
CA SER A 97 12.13 10.62 0.71
C SER A 97 12.51 10.34 2.18
N PHE A 98 13.14 11.27 2.86
CA PHE A 98 13.45 11.17 4.29
C PHE A 98 12.18 11.18 5.15
N VAL A 99 11.26 12.10 4.86
CA VAL A 99 9.96 12.16 5.52
C VAL A 99 9.16 10.87 5.28
N ALA A 100 9.11 10.37 4.03
CA ALA A 100 8.45 9.11 3.70
C ALA A 100 9.04 7.93 4.47
N PHE A 101 10.36 7.90 4.67
CA PHE A 101 11.03 6.87 5.46
C PHE A 101 10.63 6.93 6.95
N LEU A 102 10.64 8.11 7.56
CA LEU A 102 10.21 8.28 8.96
C LEU A 102 8.75 7.89 9.16
N PHE A 103 7.87 8.34 8.26
CA PHE A 103 6.45 7.97 8.31
C PHE A 103 6.24 6.48 8.14
N SER A 104 6.98 5.82 7.25
CA SER A 104 6.82 4.36 7.06
C SER A 104 7.18 3.58 8.32
N ILE A 105 8.25 3.95 9.03
CA ILE A 105 8.63 3.32 10.31
C ILE A 105 7.55 3.54 11.38
N LEU A 106 7.08 4.78 11.52
CA LEU A 106 6.04 5.13 12.48
C LEU A 106 4.74 4.35 12.20
N LEU A 107 4.36 4.25 10.91
CA LEU A 107 3.17 3.51 10.50
C LEU A 107 3.32 2.01 10.72
N VAL A 108 4.49 1.42 10.46
CA VAL A 108 4.76 0.00 10.75
C VAL A 108 4.54 -0.28 12.25
N TRP A 109 5.13 0.56 13.11
CA TRP A 109 4.97 0.40 14.55
C TRP A 109 3.50 0.53 14.97
N ARG A 110 2.81 1.58 14.51
CA ARG A 110 1.42 1.81 14.87
C ARG A 110 0.47 0.74 14.34
N MET A 111 0.69 0.25 13.12
CA MET A 111 -0.09 -0.84 12.53
C MET A 111 0.15 -2.17 13.24
N TYR A 112 1.38 -2.41 13.71
CA TYR A 112 1.67 -3.60 14.51
C TYR A 112 0.94 -3.59 15.85
N GLU A 113 0.93 -2.46 16.57
CA GLU A 113 0.13 -2.31 17.80
C GLU A 113 -1.37 -2.50 17.51
N GLY A 114 -1.90 -1.83 16.47
CA GLY A 114 -3.30 -2.01 16.08
C GLY A 114 -3.66 -3.45 15.73
N MET A 115 -2.77 -4.18 15.04
CA MET A 115 -2.95 -5.61 14.76
C MET A 115 -2.98 -6.44 16.06
N SER A 116 -2.10 -6.14 17.01
CA SER A 116 -2.03 -6.83 18.30
C SER A 116 -3.31 -6.63 19.12
N ASP A 117 -3.82 -5.40 19.16
CA ASP A 117 -5.08 -5.07 19.84
C ASP A 117 -6.27 -5.79 19.20
N GLN A 118 -6.38 -5.75 17.86
CA GLN A 118 -7.44 -6.44 17.11
C GLN A 118 -7.44 -7.95 17.38
N ARG A 119 -6.24 -8.54 17.51
CA ARG A 119 -6.08 -9.95 17.83
C ARG A 119 -6.41 -10.25 19.29
N ALA A 120 -5.97 -9.41 20.24
CA ALA A 120 -6.21 -9.59 21.68
C ALA A 120 -7.71 -9.56 22.02
N TYR A 121 -8.46 -8.68 21.37
CA TYR A 121 -9.90 -8.54 21.57
C TYR A 121 -10.75 -9.44 20.64
N ASN A 122 -10.14 -10.27 19.80
CA ASN A 122 -10.83 -11.13 18.82
C ASN A 122 -11.85 -10.38 17.96
N TYR A 123 -11.50 -9.15 17.50
CA TYR A 123 -12.39 -8.39 16.65
C TYR A 123 -12.59 -9.09 15.29
N THR A 124 -13.86 -9.34 14.98
CA THR A 124 -14.29 -9.91 13.69
C THR A 124 -15.20 -8.94 12.97
N SER A 125 -15.30 -9.08 11.65
CA SER A 125 -16.26 -8.30 10.87
C SER A 125 -17.71 -8.72 11.22
N THR A 126 -18.66 -7.82 10.99
CA THR A 126 -20.02 -7.96 11.52
C THR A 126 -20.82 -9.06 10.81
N ILE A 127 -20.64 -9.18 9.48
CA ILE A 127 -21.44 -10.10 8.64
C ILE A 127 -20.66 -11.37 8.34
N LEU A 128 -19.40 -11.24 7.87
CA LEU A 128 -18.56 -12.36 7.48
C LEU A 128 -17.85 -13.03 8.66
N GLN A 129 -17.84 -12.40 9.83
CA GLN A 129 -17.10 -12.84 11.02
C GLN A 129 -15.62 -13.12 10.73
N PHE A 130 -15.07 -12.43 9.72
CA PHE A 130 -13.68 -12.56 9.34
C PHE A 130 -12.78 -11.81 10.34
N PRO A 131 -11.70 -12.41 10.84
CA PRO A 131 -10.82 -11.76 11.80
C PRO A 131 -10.06 -10.61 11.15
N ILE A 132 -10.34 -9.38 11.60
CA ILE A 132 -9.84 -8.13 11.01
C ILE A 132 -8.31 -8.03 11.01
N TRP A 133 -7.64 -8.64 12.02
CA TRP A 133 -6.19 -8.61 12.14
C TRP A 133 -5.45 -9.17 10.90
N ILE A 134 -6.08 -10.06 10.12
CA ILE A 134 -5.47 -10.66 8.92
C ILE A 134 -5.21 -9.59 7.85
N ALA A 135 -6.07 -8.57 7.72
CA ALA A 135 -5.88 -7.48 6.78
C ALA A 135 -4.66 -6.61 7.11
N PHE A 136 -4.22 -6.59 8.37
CA PHE A 136 -3.02 -5.84 8.78
C PHE A 136 -1.72 -6.45 8.27
N LEU A 137 -1.67 -7.77 8.04
CA LEU A 137 -0.44 -8.45 7.60
C LEU A 137 0.08 -7.91 6.25
N PRO A 138 -0.72 -7.89 5.17
CA PRO A 138 -0.26 -7.34 3.90
C PRO A 138 0.01 -5.83 3.97
N ILE A 139 -0.68 -5.09 4.84
CA ILE A 139 -0.45 -3.66 5.06
C ILE A 139 0.93 -3.43 5.70
N ILE A 140 1.26 -4.16 6.77
CA ILE A 140 2.58 -4.06 7.43
C ILE A 140 3.69 -4.44 6.46
N PHE A 141 3.50 -5.51 5.68
CA PHE A 141 4.47 -5.91 4.66
C PHE A 141 4.67 -4.81 3.61
N SER A 142 3.60 -4.18 3.13
CA SER A 142 3.67 -3.04 2.20
C SER A 142 4.43 -1.85 2.79
N LEU A 143 4.21 -1.53 4.06
CA LEU A 143 4.92 -0.45 4.75
C LEU A 143 6.41 -0.74 4.93
N CYS A 144 6.79 -1.99 5.18
CA CYS A 144 8.20 -2.41 5.18
C CYS A 144 8.83 -2.20 3.79
N LEU A 145 8.12 -2.58 2.72
CA LEU A 145 8.58 -2.33 1.35
C LEU A 145 8.68 -0.82 1.04
N LEU A 146 7.76 -0.01 1.58
CA LEU A 146 7.81 1.45 1.46
C LEU A 146 9.06 2.03 2.13
N ALA A 147 9.44 1.54 3.31
CA ALA A 147 10.67 1.95 3.98
C ALA A 147 11.91 1.63 3.13
N ILE A 148 11.96 0.44 2.53
CA ILE A 148 13.05 0.03 1.63
C ILE A 148 13.06 0.89 0.36
N ALA A 149 11.90 1.14 -0.25
CA ALA A 149 11.78 2.00 -1.43
C ALA A 149 12.28 3.42 -1.14
N SER A 150 11.93 3.99 0.02
CA SER A 150 12.39 5.31 0.44
C SER A 150 13.91 5.37 0.61
N LEU A 151 14.53 4.33 1.18
CA LEU A 151 15.99 4.24 1.30
C LEU A 151 16.70 4.13 -0.06
N ILE A 152 16.12 3.40 -1.01
CA ILE A 152 16.66 3.30 -2.38
C ILE A 152 16.58 4.67 -3.06
N THR A 153 15.46 5.38 -2.91
CA THR A 153 15.25 6.69 -3.53
C THR A 153 16.17 7.78 -2.93
N LEU A 154 16.49 7.70 -1.63
CA LEU A 154 17.46 8.59 -0.99
C LEU A 154 18.90 8.46 -1.54
N LYS A 155 19.25 7.30 -2.11
CA LYS A 155 20.58 7.03 -2.67
C LYS A 155 20.70 7.31 -4.17
N GLN A 156 19.58 7.58 -4.85
CA GLN A 156 19.50 7.96 -6.27
C GLN A 156 19.55 9.48 -6.46
#